data_327ba51bfe909ff0480f4de3ed585ac8
#
_entry.id   327ba51bfe909ff0480f4de3ed585ac8
#
_cell.length_a   1.000
_cell.length_b   1.000
_cell.length_c   1.000
_cell.angle_alpha   90.00
_cell.angle_beta   90.00
_cell.angle_gamma   90.00
#
_symmetry.space_group_name_H-M   'P 1'
#
loop_
_entity.id
_entity.type
_entity.pdbx_description
1 polymer ?
#
loop_
_entity_poly.entity_id
_entity_poly.type
_entity_poly.pdbx_seq_one_letter_code
_entity_poly.pdbx_strand_id
1 'polypeptide(L)'
;MLPILVFLLSLSGIYCEPETVRDNFDYFSYNLPKDEIVLRPQEVKDWPQTSLNVGQITAVSINSLGQPVIFHRAERVWDESTFNESNVYQDLDKGPIIEDTILVLDPHTGSVLHSWGAYAFYMPHGLTVDHHDNVWVTDVAKHQVFKYIPNNHKYPTLTIGEAFTAGFPFRRRSPVHYLCMPTSVAVATTGEIFVADGYCNNQILKFNAAGKLLLAIPSVSESWTLNVPHSVTLLEHLDLVCVADRENMRIVCPKAGLKSYVDRFDEPTTVIEDPTLGRVFAVASHGDTIYAVNGPTSQNIAVRGFTVNAFYENILDTWEPTTGFTNPHSVAVTRNGSHLYVTEIGPNKIWKFELTDVYDKK
;
A
#
# COMPACT_ATOMS: atom_id res chain seq x y z
N MET A 1 30.74 -65.26 -43.81
CA MET A 1 30.06 -64.25 -44.65
C MET A 1 28.63 -64.16 -44.21
N LEU A 2 28.33 -63.17 -43.35
CA LEU A 2 26.96 -62.84 -42.93
C LEU A 2 26.49 -61.65 -43.73
N PRO A 3 25.26 -61.59 -44.18
CA PRO A 3 24.71 -60.40 -44.83
C PRO A 3 24.18 -59.43 -43.80
N ILE A 4 24.46 -58.13 -44.05
CA ILE A 4 24.01 -56.96 -43.30
C ILE A 4 22.55 -56.67 -43.66
N LEU A 5 21.67 -56.62 -42.65
CA LEU A 5 20.26 -56.21 -42.78
C LEU A 5 20.19 -54.73 -42.56
N VAL A 6 19.78 -53.96 -43.56
CA VAL A 6 19.52 -52.50 -43.46
C VAL A 6 18.09 -52.33 -43.10
N PHE A 7 17.84 -51.70 -41.89
CA PHE A 7 16.52 -51.23 -41.48
C PHE A 7 16.34 -49.78 -41.95
N LEU A 8 15.39 -49.56 -42.82
CA LEU A 8 14.85 -48.24 -43.16
C LEU A 8 13.85 -47.84 -42.13
N LEU A 9 14.18 -46.86 -41.33
CA LEU A 9 13.23 -46.15 -40.44
C LEU A 9 12.60 -44.99 -41.23
N SER A 10 11.30 -45.09 -41.47
CA SER A 10 10.48 -43.99 -42.00
C SER A 10 10.23 -42.96 -40.88
N LEU A 11 10.79 -41.78 -41.02
CA LEU A 11 10.44 -40.60 -40.21
C LEU A 11 9.10 -40.03 -40.70
N SER A 12 8.02 -40.32 -39.97
CA SER A 12 6.78 -39.57 -40.06
C SER A 12 6.95 -38.27 -39.28
N GLY A 13 7.07 -37.15 -39.99
CA GLY A 13 7.08 -35.81 -39.41
C GLY A 13 5.75 -35.50 -38.78
N ILE A 14 5.77 -35.26 -37.48
CA ILE A 14 4.67 -34.64 -36.78
C ILE A 14 4.82 -33.11 -36.99
N TYR A 15 4.03 -32.56 -37.86
CA TYR A 15 3.83 -31.10 -37.92
C TYR A 15 3.06 -30.68 -36.67
N CYS A 16 3.73 -29.98 -35.77
CA CYS A 16 3.08 -29.25 -34.69
C CYS A 16 2.64 -27.90 -35.28
N GLU A 17 1.34 -27.71 -35.51
CA GLU A 17 0.78 -26.40 -35.82
C GLU A 17 0.93 -25.51 -34.57
N PRO A 18 1.27 -24.22 -34.73
CA PRO A 18 1.29 -23.30 -33.58
C PRO A 18 -0.17 -23.07 -33.12
N GLU A 19 -0.49 -23.58 -31.93
CA GLU A 19 -1.71 -23.20 -31.25
C GLU A 19 -1.71 -21.68 -31.07
N THR A 20 -2.67 -21.05 -31.69
CA THR A 20 -2.94 -19.62 -31.58
C THR A 20 -3.20 -19.30 -30.12
N VAL A 21 -2.44 -18.32 -29.58
CA VAL A 21 -2.71 -17.67 -28.30
C VAL A 21 -4.07 -16.98 -28.41
N ARG A 22 -5.12 -17.71 -28.19
CA ARG A 22 -6.47 -17.24 -27.93
C ARG A 22 -6.96 -17.92 -26.66
N ASP A 23 -7.48 -17.07 -25.75
CA ASP A 23 -8.33 -17.45 -24.64
C ASP A 23 -7.67 -17.93 -23.33
N ASN A 24 -6.70 -17.16 -22.82
CA ASN A 24 -6.39 -17.25 -21.38
C ASN A 24 -7.33 -16.39 -20.51
N PHE A 25 -8.21 -15.59 -21.12
CA PHE A 25 -9.18 -14.77 -20.35
C PHE A 25 -10.34 -15.59 -19.77
N ASP A 26 -10.69 -16.71 -20.39
CA ASP A 26 -11.81 -17.54 -19.93
C ASP A 26 -11.42 -18.58 -18.86
N TYR A 27 -10.15 -18.88 -18.69
CA TYR A 27 -9.73 -19.90 -17.72
C TYR A 27 -9.83 -19.41 -16.27
N PHE A 28 -9.68 -18.11 -16.03
CA PHE A 28 -9.77 -17.52 -14.69
C PHE A 28 -11.20 -17.35 -14.20
N SER A 29 -12.18 -17.23 -15.10
CA SER A 29 -13.59 -17.06 -14.73
C SER A 29 -14.27 -18.35 -14.24
N TYR A 30 -13.65 -19.51 -14.43
CA TYR A 30 -14.26 -20.82 -14.07
C TYR A 30 -13.97 -21.30 -12.64
N ASN A 31 -13.05 -20.70 -11.92
CA ASN A 31 -12.62 -21.17 -10.59
C ASN A 31 -13.08 -20.29 -9.42
N LEU A 32 -13.80 -19.21 -9.67
CA LEU A 32 -14.46 -18.48 -8.59
C LEU A 32 -15.67 -19.29 -8.09
N PRO A 33 -15.91 -19.37 -6.77
CA PRO A 33 -17.20 -19.82 -6.26
C PRO A 33 -18.29 -19.00 -6.95
N LYS A 34 -19.35 -19.65 -7.44
CA LYS A 34 -20.42 -19.01 -8.23
C LYS A 34 -21.18 -17.88 -7.51
N ASP A 35 -20.85 -17.61 -6.25
CA ASP A 35 -21.52 -16.64 -5.38
C ASP A 35 -20.56 -15.55 -4.86
N GLU A 36 -19.33 -15.42 -5.37
CA GLU A 36 -18.44 -14.34 -4.94
C GLU A 36 -18.78 -13.04 -5.70
N ILE A 37 -19.39 -12.09 -4.99
CA ILE A 37 -19.70 -10.76 -5.52
C ILE A 37 -18.41 -9.96 -5.62
N VAL A 38 -17.93 -9.71 -6.84
CA VAL A 38 -16.80 -8.82 -7.09
C VAL A 38 -17.30 -7.38 -7.19
N LEU A 39 -16.99 -6.56 -6.20
CA LEU A 39 -17.34 -5.14 -6.23
C LEU A 39 -16.36 -4.37 -7.13
N ARG A 40 -16.88 -3.64 -8.10
CA ARG A 40 -16.12 -2.80 -9.03
C ARG A 40 -16.09 -1.35 -8.59
N PRO A 41 -14.90 -0.72 -8.52
CA PRO A 41 -14.78 0.72 -8.35
C PRO A 41 -15.32 1.49 -9.55
N GLN A 42 -16.34 2.32 -9.32
CA GLN A 42 -16.92 3.24 -10.31
C GLN A 42 -16.62 4.68 -9.89
N GLU A 43 -16.00 5.47 -10.76
CA GLU A 43 -15.67 6.86 -10.48
C GLU A 43 -16.93 7.67 -10.11
N VAL A 44 -16.89 8.35 -8.97
CA VAL A 44 -17.90 9.35 -8.57
C VAL A 44 -17.50 10.67 -9.21
N LYS A 45 -18.17 11.01 -10.32
CA LYS A 45 -17.92 12.27 -11.04
C LYS A 45 -18.25 13.48 -10.18
N ASP A 46 -17.56 14.59 -10.44
CA ASP A 46 -17.74 15.86 -9.75
C ASP A 46 -17.49 15.79 -8.24
N TRP A 47 -16.66 14.84 -7.80
CA TRP A 47 -16.15 14.79 -6.43
C TRP A 47 -14.60 14.87 -6.44
N PRO A 48 -13.97 15.76 -5.65
CA PRO A 48 -14.57 16.79 -4.81
C PRO A 48 -15.22 17.90 -5.67
N GLN A 49 -16.32 18.50 -5.17
CA GLN A 49 -17.09 19.54 -5.90
C GLN A 49 -16.30 20.84 -6.07
N THR A 50 -15.30 21.05 -5.22
CA THR A 50 -14.38 22.20 -5.27
C THR A 50 -12.94 21.72 -5.24
N SER A 51 -12.05 22.41 -5.95
CA SER A 51 -10.61 22.12 -5.88
C SER A 51 -10.08 22.33 -4.46
N LEU A 52 -9.25 21.39 -4.00
CA LEU A 52 -8.52 21.53 -2.75
C LEU A 52 -7.24 22.34 -2.98
N ASN A 53 -6.94 23.26 -2.07
CA ASN A 53 -5.64 23.92 -2.08
C ASN A 53 -4.63 23.08 -1.28
N VAL A 54 -4.00 22.13 -1.94
CA VAL A 54 -3.11 21.15 -1.33
C VAL A 54 -1.87 20.93 -2.20
N GLY A 55 -0.76 20.56 -1.57
CA GLY A 55 0.41 20.02 -2.27
C GLY A 55 0.24 18.55 -2.63
N GLN A 56 1.35 17.82 -2.77
CA GLN A 56 1.35 16.37 -3.01
C GLN A 56 0.53 15.66 -1.92
N ILE A 57 -0.56 14.98 -2.31
CA ILE A 57 -1.42 14.25 -1.37
C ILE A 57 -0.88 12.82 -1.23
N THR A 58 -0.11 12.59 -0.17
CA THR A 58 0.67 11.36 0.00
C THR A 58 -0.13 10.19 0.56
N ALA A 59 -1.18 10.47 1.35
CA ALA A 59 -1.96 9.41 1.97
C ALA A 59 -3.43 9.79 2.13
N VAL A 60 -4.27 8.75 2.19
CA VAL A 60 -5.68 8.84 2.56
C VAL A 60 -6.04 7.67 3.48
N SER A 61 -6.89 7.94 4.46
CA SER A 61 -7.55 6.94 5.29
C SER A 61 -8.98 7.39 5.61
N ILE A 62 -9.77 6.54 6.28
CA ILE A 62 -11.19 6.81 6.53
C ILE A 62 -11.43 6.72 8.03
N ASN A 63 -12.07 7.74 8.62
CA ASN A 63 -12.47 7.71 10.02
C ASN A 63 -13.78 6.93 10.25
N SER A 64 -14.19 6.78 11.50
CA SER A 64 -15.42 6.04 11.87
C SER A 64 -16.71 6.65 11.32
N LEU A 65 -16.69 7.91 10.93
CA LEU A 65 -17.81 8.62 10.31
C LEU A 65 -17.84 8.47 8.77
N GLY A 66 -16.94 7.68 8.20
CA GLY A 66 -16.83 7.50 6.74
C GLY A 66 -16.19 8.71 6.03
N GLN A 67 -15.57 9.62 6.75
CA GLN A 67 -14.94 10.82 6.22
C GLN A 67 -13.51 10.50 5.77
N PRO A 68 -13.13 10.88 4.52
CA PRO A 68 -11.73 10.78 4.08
C PRO A 68 -10.85 11.74 4.87
N VAL A 69 -9.74 11.22 5.38
CA VAL A 69 -8.66 11.98 6.02
C VAL A 69 -7.45 11.90 5.13
N ILE A 70 -6.97 13.05 4.65
CA ILE A 70 -5.81 13.12 3.75
C ILE A 70 -4.60 13.74 4.43
N PHE A 71 -3.41 13.35 3.97
CA PHE A 71 -2.13 13.90 4.38
C PHE A 71 -1.40 14.45 3.17
N HIS A 72 -0.99 15.73 3.21
CA HIS A 72 -0.33 16.37 2.08
C HIS A 72 0.92 17.16 2.50
N ARG A 73 1.74 17.49 1.53
CA ARG A 73 3.05 18.12 1.72
C ARG A 73 3.04 19.64 1.62
N ALA A 74 1.84 20.27 1.44
CA ALA A 74 1.73 21.70 1.19
C ALA A 74 2.72 22.17 0.11
N GLU A 75 3.64 23.10 0.43
CA GLU A 75 4.66 23.61 -0.48
C GLU A 75 5.85 22.65 -0.69
N ARG A 76 5.96 21.57 0.11
CA ARG A 76 7.09 20.64 -0.03
C ARG A 76 6.89 19.70 -1.21
N VAL A 77 7.94 19.52 -1.98
CA VAL A 77 8.00 18.56 -3.09
C VAL A 77 9.17 17.62 -2.84
N TRP A 78 8.94 16.34 -2.96
CA TRP A 78 10.02 15.37 -2.92
C TRP A 78 10.65 15.26 -4.31
N ASP A 79 11.92 15.54 -4.40
CA ASP A 79 12.76 15.41 -5.59
C ASP A 79 14.12 14.77 -5.25
N GLU A 80 15.01 14.68 -6.24
CA GLU A 80 16.32 14.06 -6.09
C GLU A 80 17.24 14.79 -5.08
N SER A 81 16.98 16.06 -4.80
CA SER A 81 17.79 16.87 -3.86
C SER A 81 17.28 16.79 -2.41
N THR A 82 16.08 16.23 -2.20
CA THR A 82 15.40 16.22 -0.90
C THR A 82 16.16 15.43 0.18
N PHE A 83 16.83 14.36 -0.21
CA PHE A 83 17.67 13.55 0.66
C PHE A 83 19.03 13.29 0.02
N ASN A 84 20.08 13.26 0.83
CA ASN A 84 21.40 12.87 0.36
C ASN A 84 21.56 11.32 0.35
N GLU A 85 22.72 10.84 -0.11
CA GLU A 85 23.07 9.41 -0.18
C GLU A 85 23.02 8.68 1.18
N SER A 86 23.11 9.42 2.28
CA SER A 86 22.98 8.90 3.65
C SER A 86 21.56 9.02 4.20
N ASN A 87 20.58 9.28 3.35
CA ASN A 87 19.16 9.48 3.69
C ASN A 87 18.90 10.63 4.67
N VAL A 88 19.77 11.64 4.68
CA VAL A 88 19.61 12.84 5.51
C VAL A 88 18.81 13.88 4.72
N TYR A 89 17.75 14.38 5.34
CA TYR A 89 16.91 15.45 4.78
C TYR A 89 17.70 16.75 4.61
N GLN A 90 17.63 17.35 3.42
CA GLN A 90 18.48 18.49 3.04
C GLN A 90 17.82 19.86 3.32
N ASP A 91 16.50 19.92 3.46
CA ASP A 91 15.74 21.16 3.60
C ASP A 91 15.41 21.52 5.07
N LEU A 92 16.27 21.17 6.03
CA LEU A 92 16.04 21.45 7.45
C LEU A 92 15.90 22.95 7.73
N ASP A 93 16.63 23.79 6.99
CA ASP A 93 16.60 25.26 7.15
C ASP A 93 15.25 25.88 6.80
N LYS A 94 14.44 25.19 5.99
CA LYS A 94 13.07 25.62 5.70
C LYS A 94 12.12 25.47 6.91
N GLY A 95 12.56 24.79 7.96
CA GLY A 95 11.72 24.47 9.11
C GLY A 95 10.58 23.48 8.79
N PRO A 96 9.66 23.24 9.73
CA PRO A 96 8.46 22.43 9.48
C PRO A 96 7.48 23.15 8.55
N ILE A 97 6.61 22.39 7.90
CA ILE A 97 5.50 22.92 7.07
C ILE A 97 4.60 23.80 7.94
N ILE A 98 4.32 25.01 7.46
CA ILE A 98 3.56 26.00 8.23
C ILE A 98 2.04 25.86 8.11
N GLU A 99 1.57 25.21 7.02
CA GLU A 99 0.17 24.93 6.78
C GLU A 99 -0.30 23.68 7.51
N ASP A 100 -1.62 23.56 7.68
CA ASP A 100 -2.25 22.32 8.12
C ASP A 100 -2.06 21.24 7.05
N THR A 101 -1.44 20.16 7.41
CA THR A 101 -1.09 19.06 6.49
C THR A 101 -2.09 17.91 6.50
N ILE A 102 -2.97 17.84 7.51
CA ILE A 102 -4.00 16.82 7.64
C ILE A 102 -5.36 17.48 7.48
N LEU A 103 -6.13 17.01 6.49
CA LEU A 103 -7.46 17.52 6.20
C LEU A 103 -8.49 16.40 6.33
N VAL A 104 -9.61 16.66 7.01
CA VAL A 104 -10.78 15.79 7.05
C VAL A 104 -11.80 16.34 6.05
N LEU A 105 -12.24 15.51 5.12
CA LEU A 105 -13.13 15.93 4.04
C LEU A 105 -14.55 15.42 4.24
N ASP A 106 -15.50 16.19 3.77
CA ASP A 106 -16.89 15.76 3.65
C ASP A 106 -17.03 14.65 2.60
N PRO A 107 -17.58 13.47 2.93
CA PRO A 107 -17.68 12.38 1.99
C PRO A 107 -18.63 12.63 0.81
N HIS A 108 -19.54 13.61 0.92
CA HIS A 108 -20.51 13.93 -0.13
C HIS A 108 -20.02 15.04 -1.05
N THR A 109 -19.44 16.07 -0.50
CA THR A 109 -19.01 17.26 -1.26
C THR A 109 -17.52 17.33 -1.53
N GLY A 110 -16.70 16.65 -0.69
CA GLY A 110 -15.25 16.76 -0.72
C GLY A 110 -14.71 18.05 -0.11
N SER A 111 -15.57 18.90 0.49
CA SER A 111 -15.13 20.11 1.18
C SER A 111 -14.38 19.81 2.47
N VAL A 112 -13.45 20.68 2.86
CA VAL A 112 -12.69 20.52 4.09
C VAL A 112 -13.61 20.82 5.29
N LEU A 113 -13.78 19.82 6.17
CA LEU A 113 -14.54 19.92 7.41
C LEU A 113 -13.66 20.38 8.57
N HIS A 114 -12.43 19.88 8.60
CA HIS A 114 -11.47 20.15 9.67
C HIS A 114 -10.05 20.00 9.12
N SER A 115 -9.11 20.79 9.69
CA SER A 115 -7.68 20.70 9.33
C SER A 115 -6.80 20.88 10.57
N TRP A 116 -5.60 20.31 10.53
CA TRP A 116 -4.58 20.44 11.56
C TRP A 116 -3.21 19.96 11.07
N GLY A 117 -2.18 20.10 11.89
CA GLY A 117 -0.85 19.60 11.59
C GLY A 117 0.15 20.68 11.20
N ALA A 118 -0.24 21.95 11.25
CA ALA A 118 0.66 23.07 11.06
C ALA A 118 1.86 22.99 12.03
N TYR A 119 3.07 23.25 11.51
CA TYR A 119 4.35 23.21 12.24
C TYR A 119 4.71 21.83 12.83
N ALA A 120 4.02 20.74 12.45
CA ALA A 120 4.27 19.41 13.00
C ALA A 120 5.23 18.56 12.14
N PHE A 121 5.20 18.71 10.83
CA PHE A 121 5.83 17.80 9.88
C PHE A 121 6.80 18.50 8.94
N TYR A 122 7.75 17.72 8.41
CA TYR A 122 8.74 18.16 7.43
C TYR A 122 8.53 17.54 6.05
N MET A 123 8.29 16.23 6.00
CA MET A 123 8.03 15.50 4.76
C MET A 123 6.98 14.40 4.99
N PRO A 124 5.68 14.76 4.96
CA PRO A 124 4.56 13.85 5.08
C PRO A 124 4.63 12.65 4.13
N HIS A 125 4.27 11.42 4.61
CA HIS A 125 4.22 10.25 3.76
C HIS A 125 2.97 9.38 4.00
N GLY A 126 2.94 8.54 5.03
CA GLY A 126 1.82 7.64 5.31
C GLY A 126 0.84 8.20 6.33
N LEU A 127 -0.44 7.85 6.21
CA LEU A 127 -1.49 8.15 7.18
C LEU A 127 -2.46 6.97 7.28
N THR A 128 -2.82 6.61 8.52
CA THR A 128 -3.85 5.62 8.83
C THR A 128 -4.69 6.09 9.99
N VAL A 129 -6.00 5.93 9.89
CA VAL A 129 -6.95 6.12 10.99
C VAL A 129 -7.34 4.76 11.53
N ASP A 130 -7.02 4.47 12.78
CA ASP A 130 -7.32 3.18 13.40
C ASP A 130 -8.79 3.05 13.83
N HIS A 131 -9.16 1.90 14.39
CA HIS A 131 -10.53 1.60 14.82
C HIS A 131 -11.03 2.43 16.01
N HIS A 132 -10.14 3.20 16.67
CA HIS A 132 -10.45 4.15 17.72
C HIS A 132 -10.38 5.62 17.25
N ASP A 133 -10.30 5.84 15.93
CA ASP A 133 -10.09 7.14 15.31
C ASP A 133 -8.77 7.84 15.70
N ASN A 134 -7.79 7.08 16.20
CA ASN A 134 -6.45 7.64 16.33
C ASN A 134 -5.83 7.80 14.93
N VAL A 135 -5.19 8.93 14.71
CA VAL A 135 -4.48 9.22 13.46
C VAL A 135 -3.01 8.86 13.64
N TRP A 136 -2.54 7.94 12.82
CA TRP A 136 -1.16 7.52 12.72
C TRP A 136 -0.54 8.06 11.45
N VAL A 137 0.62 8.69 11.56
CA VAL A 137 1.31 9.28 10.41
C VAL A 137 2.79 8.96 10.41
N THR A 138 3.38 8.91 9.21
CA THR A 138 4.82 8.81 9.03
C THR A 138 5.38 10.11 8.45
N ASP A 139 6.51 10.55 8.98
CA ASP A 139 7.31 11.64 8.41
C ASP A 139 8.68 11.08 8.02
N VAL A 140 8.94 11.01 6.72
CA VAL A 140 10.17 10.39 6.20
C VAL A 140 11.41 11.24 6.47
N ALA A 141 11.28 12.58 6.56
CA ALA A 141 12.40 13.46 6.94
C ALA A 141 12.80 13.26 8.40
N LYS A 142 11.79 13.07 9.27
CA LYS A 142 12.02 12.83 10.70
C LYS A 142 12.38 11.39 11.01
N HIS A 143 12.22 10.45 10.07
CA HIS A 143 12.36 9.00 10.31
C HIS A 143 11.46 8.51 11.45
N GLN A 144 10.26 9.05 11.57
CA GLN A 144 9.37 8.81 12.72
C GLN A 144 7.95 8.45 12.31
N VAL A 145 7.30 7.70 13.22
CA VAL A 145 5.87 7.44 13.25
C VAL A 145 5.27 8.14 14.44
N PHE A 146 4.12 8.78 14.26
CA PHE A 146 3.39 9.50 15.31
C PHE A 146 1.97 8.98 15.43
N LYS A 147 1.48 8.89 16.68
CA LYS A 147 0.07 8.64 17.01
C LYS A 147 -0.55 9.88 17.61
N TYR A 148 -1.66 10.33 17.06
CA TYR A 148 -2.51 11.38 17.61
C TYR A 148 -3.86 10.79 17.98
N ILE A 149 -4.40 11.17 19.15
CA ILE A 149 -5.73 10.73 19.60
C ILE A 149 -6.81 11.74 19.18
N PRO A 150 -8.06 11.32 19.03
CA PRO A 150 -9.17 12.24 18.83
C PRO A 150 -9.18 13.36 19.89
N ASN A 151 -9.51 14.56 19.47
CA ASN A 151 -9.57 15.76 20.33
C ASN A 151 -8.23 16.26 20.92
N ASN A 152 -7.09 15.67 20.54
CA ASN A 152 -5.77 16.19 20.90
C ASN A 152 -4.78 15.98 19.73
N HIS A 153 -4.79 16.90 18.80
CA HIS A 153 -3.91 16.88 17.62
C HIS A 153 -2.65 17.77 17.81
N LYS A 154 -2.49 18.37 18.99
CA LYS A 154 -1.36 19.26 19.26
C LYS A 154 -0.05 18.50 19.50
N TYR A 155 -0.12 17.39 20.23
CA TYR A 155 1.03 16.57 20.57
C TYR A 155 0.73 15.10 20.32
N PRO A 156 1.68 14.35 19.73
CA PRO A 156 1.52 12.91 19.60
C PRO A 156 1.54 12.22 20.97
N THR A 157 0.72 11.21 21.13
CA THR A 157 0.68 10.38 22.36
C THR A 157 1.66 9.22 22.31
N LEU A 158 2.14 8.87 21.11
CA LEU A 158 3.21 7.92 20.89
C LEU A 158 4.08 8.42 19.73
N THR A 159 5.40 8.27 19.88
CA THR A 159 6.38 8.53 18.82
C THR A 159 7.31 7.32 18.75
N ILE A 160 7.50 6.77 17.55
CA ILE A 160 8.45 5.69 17.26
C ILE A 160 9.51 6.25 16.32
N GLY A 161 10.79 5.96 16.61
CA GLY A 161 11.93 6.50 15.87
C GLY A 161 12.52 7.74 16.54
N GLU A 162 13.66 8.21 16.01
CA GLU A 162 14.38 9.40 16.50
C GLU A 162 14.47 10.44 15.39
N ALA A 163 14.09 11.70 15.74
CA ALA A 163 14.00 12.77 14.77
C ALA A 163 15.32 12.99 14.02
N PHE A 164 15.24 13.02 12.69
CA PHE A 164 16.34 13.26 11.76
C PHE A 164 17.52 12.29 11.87
N THR A 165 17.26 11.12 12.49
CA THR A 165 18.27 10.08 12.69
C THR A 165 17.82 8.82 11.96
N ALA A 166 18.43 8.55 10.81
CA ALA A 166 18.20 7.32 10.06
C ALA A 166 18.70 6.11 10.85
N GLY A 167 17.83 5.12 11.03
CA GLY A 167 18.15 3.86 11.68
C GLY A 167 18.66 2.81 10.71
N PHE A 168 19.47 1.89 11.23
CA PHE A 168 19.93 0.72 10.48
C PHE A 168 19.50 -0.57 11.20
N PRO A 169 19.04 -1.61 10.49
CA PRO A 169 18.43 -2.81 11.08
C PRO A 169 19.31 -3.57 12.05
N PHE A 170 20.64 -3.36 12.02
CA PHE A 170 21.63 -4.18 12.72
C PHE A 170 22.19 -3.60 14.01
N ARG A 171 21.76 -2.43 14.47
CA ARG A 171 22.21 -1.90 15.77
C ARG A 171 21.41 -2.47 16.94
N ARG A 172 21.61 -3.77 17.23
CA ARG A 172 20.95 -4.56 18.29
C ARG A 172 21.12 -4.02 19.74
N ARG A 173 21.83 -2.93 19.98
CA ARG A 173 22.14 -2.44 21.32
C ARG A 173 21.56 -1.07 21.66
N SER A 174 20.78 -0.45 20.77
CA SER A 174 20.09 0.80 21.11
C SER A 174 18.73 0.50 21.72
N PRO A 175 18.35 1.13 22.85
CA PRO A 175 17.00 1.05 23.39
C PRO A 175 15.97 1.80 22.52
N VAL A 176 16.43 2.60 21.57
CA VAL A 176 15.61 3.35 20.61
C VAL A 176 15.60 2.58 19.30
N HIS A 177 14.40 2.24 18.83
CA HIS A 177 14.23 1.62 17.51
C HIS A 177 14.23 2.72 16.46
N TYR A 178 15.34 2.82 15.75
CA TYR A 178 15.52 3.75 14.66
C TYR A 178 14.81 3.22 13.42
N LEU A 179 13.95 4.05 12.86
CA LEU A 179 13.35 3.83 11.55
C LEU A 179 14.20 4.53 10.48
N CYS A 180 14.08 4.09 9.25
CA CYS A 180 14.69 4.78 8.12
C CYS A 180 13.67 5.08 7.03
N MET A 181 13.12 6.30 7.06
CA MET A 181 12.12 6.77 6.10
C MET A 181 10.89 5.84 6.04
N PRO A 182 10.14 5.69 7.17
CA PRO A 182 8.97 4.83 7.24
C PRO A 182 7.88 5.30 6.27
N THR A 183 7.29 4.36 5.53
CA THR A 183 6.36 4.67 4.45
C THR A 183 4.90 4.58 4.85
N SER A 184 4.54 3.61 5.69
CA SER A 184 3.14 3.32 6.02
C SER A 184 3.00 2.67 7.40
N VAL A 185 1.79 2.75 7.96
CA VAL A 185 1.41 2.12 9.23
C VAL A 185 0.08 1.41 9.07
N ALA A 186 -0.04 0.22 9.65
CA ALA A 186 -1.33 -0.42 9.89
C ALA A 186 -1.44 -0.80 11.37
N VAL A 187 -2.65 -0.73 11.92
CA VAL A 187 -2.90 -1.01 13.34
C VAL A 187 -3.99 -2.05 13.46
N ALA A 188 -3.65 -3.15 14.12
CA ALA A 188 -4.57 -4.25 14.36
C ALA A 188 -5.62 -3.88 15.43
N THR A 189 -6.79 -4.54 15.40
CA THR A 189 -7.84 -4.37 16.41
C THR A 189 -7.39 -4.81 17.81
N THR A 190 -6.39 -5.68 17.88
CA THR A 190 -5.70 -6.11 19.11
C THR A 190 -4.69 -5.10 19.64
N GLY A 191 -4.38 -4.05 18.85
CA GLY A 191 -3.53 -2.92 19.22
C GLY A 191 -2.08 -3.02 18.73
N GLU A 192 -1.67 -4.10 18.07
CA GLU A 192 -0.34 -4.19 17.47
C GLU A 192 -0.21 -3.24 16.29
N ILE A 193 0.98 -2.67 16.14
CA ILE A 193 1.32 -1.66 15.14
C ILE A 193 2.30 -2.28 14.15
N PHE A 194 1.99 -2.20 12.86
CA PHE A 194 2.86 -2.64 11.77
C PHE A 194 3.35 -1.42 11.02
N VAL A 195 4.66 -1.22 10.98
CA VAL A 195 5.30 -0.10 10.28
C VAL A 195 6.06 -0.62 9.08
N ALA A 196 5.74 -0.14 7.90
CA ALA A 196 6.57 -0.35 6.73
C ALA A 196 7.77 0.61 6.81
N ASP A 197 8.93 0.08 7.13
CA ASP A 197 10.22 0.79 7.23
C ASP A 197 10.95 0.66 5.89
N GLY A 198 10.43 1.37 4.86
CA GLY A 198 10.52 0.97 3.47
C GLY A 198 11.73 1.48 2.72
N TYR A 199 12.02 2.80 2.70
CA TYR A 199 12.96 3.35 1.73
C TYR A 199 14.43 2.94 1.93
N CYS A 200 14.84 2.62 3.13
CA CYS A 200 16.23 2.22 3.38
C CYS A 200 16.40 0.90 4.14
N ASN A 201 15.37 0.40 4.82
CA ASN A 201 15.50 -0.80 5.65
C ASN A 201 14.78 -2.04 5.07
N ASN A 202 13.87 -1.86 4.11
CA ASN A 202 13.20 -2.96 3.40
C ASN A 202 12.55 -4.01 4.32
N GLN A 203 11.85 -3.56 5.37
CA GLN A 203 11.25 -4.43 6.38
C GLN A 203 9.91 -3.90 6.87
N ILE A 204 9.09 -4.78 7.44
CA ILE A 204 7.94 -4.42 8.26
C ILE A 204 8.34 -4.64 9.72
N LEU A 205 8.13 -3.64 10.57
CA LEU A 205 8.36 -3.73 12.01
C LEU A 205 7.03 -3.86 12.74
N LYS A 206 6.88 -4.92 13.53
CA LYS A 206 5.72 -5.13 14.41
C LYS A 206 6.03 -4.65 15.81
N PHE A 207 5.18 -3.77 16.35
CA PHE A 207 5.27 -3.26 17.72
C PHE A 207 4.00 -3.64 18.50
N ASN A 208 4.09 -3.67 19.82
CA ASN A 208 2.91 -3.71 20.66
C ASN A 208 2.25 -2.31 20.77
N ALA A 209 1.07 -2.23 21.39
CA ALA A 209 0.32 -0.98 21.55
C ALA A 209 1.08 0.14 22.27
N ALA A 210 2.11 -0.19 23.06
CA ALA A 210 2.97 0.77 23.75
C ALA A 210 4.21 1.20 22.94
N GLY A 211 4.33 0.76 21.67
CA GLY A 211 5.45 1.09 20.79
C GLY A 211 6.74 0.29 21.08
N LYS A 212 6.65 -0.83 21.83
CA LYS A 212 7.78 -1.73 22.02
C LYS A 212 7.86 -2.69 20.82
N LEU A 213 9.04 -2.75 20.17
CA LEU A 213 9.31 -3.67 19.07
C LEU A 213 9.14 -5.12 19.52
N LEU A 214 8.39 -5.89 18.75
CA LEU A 214 8.17 -7.32 18.93
C LEU A 214 9.02 -8.12 17.95
N LEU A 215 8.98 -7.77 16.65
CA LEU A 215 9.71 -8.48 15.59
C LEU A 215 9.83 -7.64 14.30
N ALA A 216 10.69 -8.11 13.40
CA ALA A 216 10.82 -7.62 12.02
C ALA A 216 10.39 -8.72 11.03
N ILE A 217 9.74 -8.33 9.93
CA ILE A 217 9.25 -9.19 8.85
C ILE A 217 9.82 -8.68 7.52
N PRO A 218 10.52 -9.47 6.71
CA PRO A 218 11.06 -10.78 7.05
C PRO A 218 12.11 -10.69 8.16
N SER A 219 12.31 -11.79 8.87
CA SER A 219 13.43 -11.86 9.83
C SER A 219 14.75 -12.04 9.08
N VAL A 220 15.87 -11.71 9.73
CA VAL A 220 17.22 -11.79 9.11
C VAL A 220 17.59 -13.23 8.66
N SER A 221 16.87 -14.23 9.15
CA SER A 221 17.11 -15.64 8.83
C SER A 221 16.25 -16.18 7.69
N GLU A 222 15.36 -15.35 7.11
CA GLU A 222 14.42 -15.79 6.08
C GLU A 222 15.00 -15.67 4.68
N SER A 223 14.52 -16.52 3.76
CA SER A 223 15.01 -16.63 2.39
C SER A 223 14.44 -15.58 1.44
N TRP A 224 13.39 -14.87 1.84
CA TRP A 224 12.71 -13.87 1.03
C TRP A 224 12.99 -12.45 1.52
N THR A 225 12.88 -11.47 0.63
CA THR A 225 13.19 -10.07 0.93
C THR A 225 12.13 -9.14 0.38
N LEU A 226 11.96 -8.00 1.04
CA LEU A 226 11.19 -6.87 0.53
C LEU A 226 12.13 -5.87 -0.17
N ASN A 227 11.57 -5.08 -1.09
CA ASN A 227 12.29 -3.99 -1.72
C ASN A 227 11.37 -2.77 -1.81
N VAL A 228 11.60 -1.80 -0.95
CA VAL A 228 10.76 -0.65 -0.69
C VAL A 228 9.31 -1.08 -0.37
N PRO A 229 9.05 -1.75 0.77
CA PRO A 229 7.68 -1.92 1.26
C PRO A 229 7.04 -0.55 1.44
N HIS A 230 6.08 -0.22 0.57
CA HIS A 230 5.59 1.15 0.45
C HIS A 230 4.26 1.39 1.16
N SER A 231 3.43 0.38 1.25
CA SER A 231 2.13 0.41 1.92
C SER A 231 1.84 -0.91 2.60
N VAL A 232 1.08 -0.87 3.68
CA VAL A 232 0.72 -2.06 4.47
C VAL A 232 -0.75 -2.01 4.87
N THR A 233 -1.44 -3.16 4.78
CA THR A 233 -2.81 -3.36 5.26
C THR A 233 -2.93 -4.70 5.98
N LEU A 234 -3.99 -4.89 6.77
CA LEU A 234 -4.19 -6.11 7.57
C LEU A 234 -5.45 -6.85 7.12
N LEU A 235 -5.33 -8.16 6.91
CA LEU A 235 -6.45 -9.09 6.81
C LEU A 235 -6.45 -9.92 8.10
N GLU A 236 -6.95 -9.33 9.20
CA GLU A 236 -6.83 -9.89 10.55
C GLU A 236 -7.52 -11.24 10.69
N HIS A 237 -8.64 -11.47 9.97
CA HIS A 237 -9.37 -12.74 10.00
C HIS A 237 -8.57 -13.89 9.36
N LEU A 238 -7.63 -13.59 8.44
CA LEU A 238 -6.69 -14.55 7.85
C LEU A 238 -5.33 -14.55 8.57
N ASP A 239 -5.15 -13.67 9.57
CA ASP A 239 -3.86 -13.44 10.25
C ASP A 239 -2.75 -13.01 9.29
N LEU A 240 -3.06 -12.11 8.33
CA LEU A 240 -2.13 -11.64 7.33
C LEU A 240 -1.84 -10.14 7.46
N VAL A 241 -0.60 -9.76 7.18
CA VAL A 241 -0.17 -8.40 6.89
C VAL A 241 0.22 -8.31 5.41
N CYS A 242 -0.57 -7.59 4.61
CA CYS A 242 -0.34 -7.47 3.18
C CYS A 242 0.44 -6.20 2.85
N VAL A 243 1.45 -6.34 2.02
CA VAL A 243 2.49 -5.34 1.73
C VAL A 243 2.55 -5.06 0.24
N ALA A 244 2.51 -3.79 -0.13
CA ALA A 244 2.93 -3.33 -1.44
C ALA A 244 4.47 -3.37 -1.52
N ASP A 245 5.03 -4.45 -2.06
CA ASP A 245 6.46 -4.68 -2.24
C ASP A 245 6.91 -4.01 -3.55
N ARG A 246 7.01 -2.66 -3.49
CA ARG A 246 6.97 -1.75 -4.63
C ARG A 246 8.00 -2.05 -5.70
N GLU A 247 9.27 -2.12 -5.36
CA GLU A 247 10.34 -2.33 -6.34
C GLU A 247 10.45 -3.79 -6.80
N ASN A 248 9.87 -4.73 -6.06
CA ASN A 248 9.68 -6.11 -6.51
C ASN A 248 8.42 -6.30 -7.35
N MET A 249 7.62 -5.23 -7.55
CA MET A 249 6.41 -5.21 -8.41
C MET A 249 5.40 -6.31 -8.05
N ARG A 250 5.15 -6.51 -6.75
CA ARG A 250 4.25 -7.55 -6.24
C ARG A 250 3.52 -7.12 -4.96
N ILE A 251 2.51 -7.89 -4.58
CA ILE A 251 1.87 -7.82 -3.27
C ILE A 251 2.20 -9.10 -2.53
N VAL A 252 2.70 -9.00 -1.31
CA VAL A 252 3.02 -10.16 -0.47
C VAL A 252 2.29 -10.06 0.86
N CYS A 253 1.74 -11.18 1.33
CA CYS A 253 1.02 -11.23 2.59
C CYS A 253 1.62 -12.32 3.49
N PRO A 254 2.65 -12.01 4.27
CA PRO A 254 3.12 -12.89 5.34
C PRO A 254 2.13 -12.94 6.51
N LYS A 255 2.31 -13.92 7.40
CA LYS A 255 1.56 -14.01 8.64
C LYS A 255 1.79 -12.77 9.51
N ALA A 256 0.72 -12.22 10.07
CA ALA A 256 0.77 -11.08 10.99
C ALA A 256 1.11 -11.50 12.44
N GLY A 257 0.84 -12.77 12.81
CA GLY A 257 1.06 -13.29 14.15
C GLY A 257 0.14 -12.64 15.19
N LEU A 258 -1.11 -12.37 14.82
CA LEU A 258 -2.14 -11.81 15.71
C LEU A 258 -2.89 -12.90 16.48
N LYS A 259 -3.06 -14.09 15.85
CA LYS A 259 -3.85 -15.19 16.39
C LYS A 259 -3.03 -16.26 17.10
N SER A 260 -1.76 -16.39 16.74
CA SER A 260 -0.84 -17.37 17.32
C SER A 260 0.56 -16.79 17.38
N TYR A 261 1.33 -17.25 18.38
CA TYR A 261 2.77 -16.96 18.41
C TYR A 261 3.43 -17.62 17.21
N VAL A 262 4.11 -16.83 16.38
CA VAL A 262 4.84 -17.30 15.21
C VAL A 262 6.33 -17.08 15.48
N ASP A 263 7.06 -18.18 15.60
CA ASP A 263 8.52 -18.13 15.81
C ASP A 263 9.28 -17.77 14.55
N ARG A 264 8.70 -18.07 13.39
CA ARG A 264 9.26 -17.83 12.07
C ARG A 264 8.18 -17.38 11.12
N PHE A 265 8.50 -16.36 10.34
CA PHE A 265 7.75 -15.94 9.16
C PHE A 265 8.49 -16.51 7.96
N ASP A 266 8.34 -17.83 7.71
CA ASP A 266 9.00 -18.51 6.59
C ASP A 266 8.69 -17.77 5.27
N GLU A 267 8.10 -18.38 4.29
CA GLU A 267 7.69 -17.72 3.07
C GLU A 267 6.35 -16.99 3.26
N PRO A 268 6.06 -15.92 2.49
CA PRO A 268 4.74 -15.29 2.50
C PRO A 268 3.64 -16.32 2.21
N THR A 269 2.52 -16.22 2.93
CA THR A 269 1.37 -17.12 2.72
C THR A 269 0.71 -16.86 1.38
N THR A 270 0.70 -15.57 0.95
CA THR A 270 0.09 -15.10 -0.29
C THR A 270 1.11 -14.26 -1.05
N VAL A 271 1.28 -14.54 -2.34
CA VAL A 271 2.13 -13.78 -3.24
C VAL A 271 1.37 -13.53 -4.54
N ILE A 272 1.10 -12.26 -4.84
CA ILE A 272 0.46 -11.86 -6.09
C ILE A 272 1.53 -11.19 -6.96
N GLU A 273 1.94 -11.89 -7.99
CA GLU A 273 2.88 -11.44 -9.01
C GLU A 273 2.20 -11.50 -10.37
N ASP A 274 2.09 -10.35 -11.03
CA ASP A 274 1.55 -10.24 -12.38
C ASP A 274 2.33 -9.17 -13.15
N PRO A 275 2.72 -9.43 -14.41
CA PRO A 275 3.47 -8.45 -15.22
C PRO A 275 2.79 -7.10 -15.39
N THR A 276 1.47 -7.03 -15.20
CA THR A 276 0.68 -5.78 -15.31
C THR A 276 0.68 -4.95 -14.03
N LEU A 277 1.06 -5.53 -12.88
CA LEU A 277 1.08 -4.83 -11.60
C LEU A 277 2.05 -3.64 -11.59
N GLY A 278 3.24 -3.82 -12.16
CA GLY A 278 4.28 -2.81 -12.02
C GLY A 278 4.59 -2.48 -10.57
N ARG A 279 5.10 -1.28 -10.32
CA ARG A 279 5.39 -0.78 -8.98
C ARG A 279 4.11 -0.53 -8.19
N VAL A 280 3.78 -1.41 -7.26
CA VAL A 280 2.60 -1.25 -6.38
C VAL A 280 2.90 -0.22 -5.30
N PHE A 281 2.19 0.92 -5.33
CA PHE A 281 2.42 2.02 -4.38
C PHE A 281 1.58 1.87 -3.12
N ALA A 282 0.32 1.43 -3.25
CA ALA A 282 -0.53 1.29 -2.08
C ALA A 282 -1.46 0.09 -2.15
N VAL A 283 -1.83 -0.39 -0.95
CA VAL A 283 -2.80 -1.45 -0.73
C VAL A 283 -3.76 -1.06 0.39
N ALA A 284 -5.04 -1.40 0.25
CA ALA A 284 -6.07 -1.33 1.28
C ALA A 284 -6.95 -2.57 1.20
N SER A 285 -7.49 -3.05 2.32
CA SER A 285 -8.26 -4.29 2.35
C SER A 285 -9.66 -4.11 2.89
N HIS A 286 -10.60 -4.90 2.35
CA HIS A 286 -11.94 -5.08 2.88
C HIS A 286 -12.37 -6.53 2.68
N GLY A 287 -12.67 -7.26 3.77
CA GLY A 287 -12.84 -8.72 3.70
C GLY A 287 -11.60 -9.39 3.12
N ASP A 288 -11.78 -10.31 2.16
CA ASP A 288 -10.70 -11.01 1.46
C ASP A 288 -10.13 -10.23 0.27
N THR A 289 -10.72 -9.06 -0.02
CA THR A 289 -10.34 -8.24 -1.17
C THR A 289 -9.25 -7.23 -0.79
N ILE A 290 -8.23 -7.15 -1.62
CA ILE A 290 -7.21 -6.09 -1.58
C ILE A 290 -7.45 -5.16 -2.78
N TYR A 291 -7.57 -3.88 -2.51
CA TYR A 291 -7.51 -2.83 -3.52
C TYR A 291 -6.11 -2.27 -3.56
N ALA A 292 -5.50 -2.25 -4.74
CA ALA A 292 -4.15 -1.76 -4.94
C ALA A 292 -4.09 -0.69 -6.02
N VAL A 293 -3.08 0.17 -5.97
CA VAL A 293 -2.74 1.09 -7.06
C VAL A 293 -1.26 0.96 -7.38
N ASN A 294 -0.92 0.95 -8.68
CA ASN A 294 0.47 1.04 -9.11
C ASN A 294 0.80 2.49 -9.49
N GLY A 295 2.08 2.80 -9.59
CA GLY A 295 2.57 4.07 -10.11
C GLY A 295 3.37 3.88 -11.41
N PRO A 296 3.89 4.98 -11.97
CA PRO A 296 4.72 4.92 -13.17
C PRO A 296 5.87 3.94 -13.03
N THR A 297 5.94 2.95 -13.93
CA THR A 297 6.95 1.88 -13.92
C THR A 297 7.72 1.87 -15.23
N SER A 298 7.03 1.62 -16.34
CA SER A 298 7.57 1.66 -17.70
C SER A 298 6.47 2.04 -18.68
N GLN A 299 6.83 2.36 -19.93
CA GLN A 299 5.86 2.76 -20.96
C GLN A 299 4.84 1.64 -21.31
N ASN A 300 5.17 0.38 -21.01
CA ASN A 300 4.34 -0.77 -21.35
C ASN A 300 3.41 -1.20 -20.21
N ILE A 301 3.53 -0.60 -19.02
CA ILE A 301 2.71 -0.92 -17.85
C ILE A 301 1.78 0.27 -17.59
N ALA A 302 0.48 0.05 -17.75
CA ALA A 302 -0.52 1.08 -17.51
C ALA A 302 -0.63 1.41 -16.02
N VAL A 303 -0.79 2.70 -15.70
CA VAL A 303 -1.04 3.16 -14.32
C VAL A 303 -2.51 3.01 -14.01
N ARG A 304 -2.86 2.15 -13.06
CA ARG A 304 -4.25 1.80 -12.73
C ARG A 304 -4.43 1.28 -11.31
N GLY A 305 -5.66 1.04 -10.93
CA GLY A 305 -6.04 0.30 -9.75
C GLY A 305 -6.30 -1.17 -10.06
N PHE A 306 -6.20 -2.01 -9.05
CA PHE A 306 -6.39 -3.45 -9.10
C PHE A 306 -7.30 -3.88 -7.95
N THR A 307 -8.26 -4.74 -8.26
CA THR A 307 -9.02 -5.51 -7.27
C THR A 307 -8.44 -6.91 -7.23
N VAL A 308 -7.98 -7.35 -6.08
CA VAL A 308 -7.22 -8.58 -5.90
C VAL A 308 -7.88 -9.43 -4.82
N ASN A 309 -8.01 -10.73 -5.04
CA ASN A 309 -8.42 -11.67 -4.01
C ASN A 309 -7.19 -12.27 -3.33
N ALA A 310 -7.06 -12.05 -2.01
CA ALA A 310 -5.92 -12.51 -1.24
C ALA A 310 -5.89 -14.03 -1.05
N PHE A 311 -7.06 -14.67 -1.02
CA PHE A 311 -7.17 -16.12 -0.82
C PHE A 311 -6.84 -16.91 -2.08
N TYR A 312 -7.31 -16.44 -3.26
CA TYR A 312 -7.07 -17.09 -4.54
C TYR A 312 -5.81 -16.57 -5.27
N GLU A 313 -5.13 -15.59 -4.69
CA GLU A 313 -3.87 -15.02 -5.22
C GLU A 313 -3.99 -14.47 -6.65
N ASN A 314 -5.13 -13.91 -7.02
CA ASN A 314 -5.40 -13.45 -8.37
C ASN A 314 -5.94 -12.02 -8.44
N ILE A 315 -5.72 -11.38 -9.59
CA ILE A 315 -6.34 -10.10 -9.94
C ILE A 315 -7.74 -10.39 -10.46
N LEU A 316 -8.76 -9.81 -9.82
CA LEU A 316 -10.16 -9.95 -10.20
C LEU A 316 -10.59 -8.89 -11.21
N ASP A 317 -10.06 -7.67 -11.09
CA ASP A 317 -10.43 -6.54 -11.94
C ASP A 317 -9.34 -5.46 -11.96
N THR A 318 -9.37 -4.61 -12.98
CA THR A 318 -8.55 -3.40 -13.06
C THR A 318 -9.43 -2.20 -13.32
N TRP A 319 -9.09 -1.06 -12.74
CA TRP A 319 -9.92 0.14 -12.78
C TRP A 319 -9.09 1.42 -12.76
N GLU A 320 -9.68 2.48 -13.27
CA GLU A 320 -9.08 3.81 -13.32
C GLU A 320 -10.17 4.87 -13.45
N PRO A 321 -9.93 6.14 -13.11
CA PRO A 321 -10.88 7.21 -13.42
C PRO A 321 -10.97 7.42 -14.94
N THR A 322 -12.03 8.05 -15.39
CA THR A 322 -12.30 8.27 -16.82
C THR A 322 -11.12 8.94 -17.56
N THR A 323 -10.33 9.75 -16.85
CA THR A 323 -9.15 10.43 -17.41
C THR A 323 -7.84 9.67 -17.22
N GLY A 324 -7.91 8.48 -16.62
CA GLY A 324 -6.75 7.69 -16.19
C GLY A 324 -6.08 8.26 -14.91
N PHE A 325 -5.26 7.45 -14.28
CA PHE A 325 -4.34 7.90 -13.23
C PHE A 325 -3.02 8.40 -13.85
N THR A 326 -2.36 9.31 -13.15
CA THR A 326 -1.02 9.79 -13.52
C THR A 326 0.04 9.27 -12.54
N ASN A 327 -0.16 9.51 -11.25
CA ASN A 327 0.79 9.11 -10.20
C ASN A 327 0.05 8.83 -8.88
N PRO A 328 -0.80 7.78 -8.84
CA PRO A 328 -1.49 7.40 -7.62
C PRO A 328 -0.50 6.92 -6.57
N HIS A 329 -0.73 7.31 -5.32
CA HIS A 329 0.22 7.08 -4.24
C HIS A 329 -0.39 6.38 -3.02
N SER A 330 -1.69 6.58 -2.77
CA SER A 330 -2.38 5.95 -1.65
C SER A 330 -3.80 5.56 -2.02
N VAL A 331 -4.32 4.53 -1.36
CA VAL A 331 -5.68 4.02 -1.52
C VAL A 331 -6.27 3.70 -0.14
N ALA A 332 -7.56 3.98 0.03
CA ALA A 332 -8.32 3.61 1.23
C ALA A 332 -9.73 3.18 0.86
N VAL A 333 -10.26 2.19 1.58
CA VAL A 333 -11.63 1.69 1.44
C VAL A 333 -12.42 1.97 2.71
N THR A 334 -13.69 2.36 2.57
CA THR A 334 -14.58 2.56 3.72
C THR A 334 -14.81 1.28 4.48
N ARG A 335 -15.03 1.36 5.80
CA ARG A 335 -15.23 0.19 6.68
C ARG A 335 -16.41 -0.70 6.26
N ASN A 336 -17.43 -0.11 5.62
CA ASN A 336 -18.58 -0.84 5.10
C ASN A 336 -18.38 -1.33 3.64
N GLY A 337 -17.23 -1.12 3.05
CA GLY A 337 -16.94 -1.55 1.68
C GLY A 337 -17.72 -0.80 0.60
N SER A 338 -18.28 0.39 0.88
CA SER A 338 -19.12 1.10 -0.10
C SER A 338 -18.35 2.05 -1.02
N HIS A 339 -17.23 2.58 -0.57
CA HIS A 339 -16.43 3.56 -1.33
C HIS A 339 -14.94 3.31 -1.20
N LEU A 340 -14.24 3.72 -2.25
CA LEU A 340 -12.79 3.72 -2.33
C LEU A 340 -12.30 5.14 -2.62
N TYR A 341 -11.18 5.53 -2.02
CA TYR A 341 -10.53 6.81 -2.28
C TYR A 341 -9.08 6.57 -2.69
N VAL A 342 -8.63 7.31 -3.72
CA VAL A 342 -7.25 7.26 -4.22
C VAL A 342 -6.68 8.66 -4.26
N THR A 343 -5.44 8.83 -3.79
CA THR A 343 -4.72 10.11 -3.88
C THR A 343 -3.57 10.03 -4.85
N GLU A 344 -3.29 11.14 -5.51
CA GLU A 344 -2.17 11.31 -6.43
C GLU A 344 -1.21 12.40 -5.96
N ILE A 345 0.09 12.18 -6.17
CA ILE A 345 1.16 13.15 -5.85
C ILE A 345 1.63 13.98 -7.05
N GLY A 346 1.01 13.80 -8.17
CA GLY A 346 1.17 14.58 -9.39
C GLY A 346 0.28 14.06 -10.51
N PRO A 347 -0.91 14.69 -10.73
CA PRO A 347 -1.43 15.92 -10.12
C PRO A 347 -1.82 15.72 -8.65
N ASN A 348 -1.81 16.80 -7.86
CA ASN A 348 -2.21 16.77 -6.45
C ASN A 348 -3.74 16.62 -6.35
N LYS A 349 -4.22 15.38 -6.37
CA LYS A 349 -5.62 15.07 -6.58
C LYS A 349 -6.08 13.93 -5.67
N ILE A 350 -7.36 13.93 -5.34
CA ILE A 350 -8.04 12.81 -4.70
C ILE A 350 -9.24 12.39 -5.55
N TRP A 351 -9.41 11.08 -5.68
CA TRP A 351 -10.50 10.45 -6.40
C TRP A 351 -11.40 9.71 -5.43
N LYS A 352 -12.69 9.66 -5.75
CA LYS A 352 -13.68 8.83 -5.05
C LYS A 352 -14.28 7.84 -6.05
N PHE A 353 -14.42 6.60 -5.61
CA PHE A 353 -15.10 5.53 -6.34
C PHE A 353 -16.19 4.94 -5.45
N GLU A 354 -17.33 4.62 -6.04
CA GLU A 354 -18.36 3.79 -5.44
C GLU A 354 -18.08 2.33 -5.79
N LEU A 355 -18.18 1.45 -4.80
CA LEU A 355 -18.01 0.01 -4.99
C LEU A 355 -19.38 -0.61 -5.31
N THR A 356 -19.57 -1.01 -6.56
CA THR A 356 -20.86 -1.52 -7.06
C THR A 356 -20.76 -2.98 -7.49
N ASP A 357 -21.82 -3.74 -7.28
CA ASP A 357 -21.95 -5.10 -7.80
C ASP A 357 -22.03 -5.08 -9.34
N VAL A 358 -21.26 -5.96 -9.97
CA VAL A 358 -21.24 -6.12 -11.44
C VAL A 358 -22.58 -6.61 -11.97
N TYR A 359 -23.37 -7.30 -11.16
CA TYR A 359 -24.63 -7.93 -11.57
C TYR A 359 -25.88 -7.03 -11.44
N ASP A 360 -25.76 -5.86 -10.82
CA ASP A 360 -26.92 -4.97 -10.56
C ASP A 360 -27.31 -4.06 -11.76
N LYS A 361 -26.72 -4.27 -12.94
CA LYS A 361 -27.06 -3.55 -14.17
C LYS A 361 -27.61 -4.51 -15.23
N LYS A 362 -28.80 -5.06 -14.96
CA LYS A 362 -29.68 -5.61 -16.01
C LYS A 362 -31.08 -5.07 -15.92
#